data_33928b18246fa274145bd472b9e383a0
#
_entry.id   33928b18246fa274145bd472b9e383a0
#
_cell.length_a   1.000
_cell.length_b   1.000
_cell.length_c   1.000
_cell.angle_alpha   90.00
_cell.angle_beta   90.00
_cell.angle_gamma   90.00
#
_symmetry.space_group_name_H-M   'P 1'
#
loop_
_entity.id
_entity.type
_entity.pdbx_description
1 polymer ?
#
loop_
_entity_poly.entity_id
_entity_poly.type
_entity_poly.pdbx_seq_one_letter_code
_entity_poly.pdbx_strand_id
1 'polypeptide(L)'
;GLNPQNERIIEIAVIVTGPHLEPRIEGPVLVIHQSDELLGQMDNWNKGTHGRSGLIDKVKASTLTEEQAQEQILQFLKRYAPKGKVPMCGNTIGQDRRFLALYMPKLEAFFHYRNVDVSTLKELAKRWKPTAYSSFKKAQKHTALADVYETIDELAHYRAQLFAL
;
A
#
# COMPACT_ATOMS: atom_id res chain seq x y z
N GLY A 1 -2.28 -8.69 -5.67
CA GLY A 1 -3.51 -9.30 -6.15
C GLY A 1 -4.60 -8.29 -6.44
N LEU A 2 -5.57 -8.67 -7.25
CA LEU A 2 -6.66 -7.79 -7.68
C LEU A 2 -8.03 -8.25 -7.19
N ASN A 3 -8.17 -9.51 -6.80
CA ASN A 3 -9.45 -10.08 -6.41
C ASN A 3 -9.42 -10.54 -4.95
N PRO A 4 -9.99 -9.76 -4.00
CA PRO A 4 -9.98 -10.13 -2.59
C PRO A 4 -10.84 -11.35 -2.26
N GLN A 5 -11.72 -11.80 -3.17
CA GLN A 5 -12.49 -13.03 -2.99
C GLN A 5 -11.60 -14.28 -3.07
N ASN A 6 -10.54 -14.23 -3.89
CA ASN A 6 -9.67 -15.37 -4.17
C ASN A 6 -8.25 -15.19 -3.63
N GLU A 7 -7.89 -14.00 -3.21
CA GLU A 7 -6.53 -13.66 -2.79
C GLU A 7 -6.56 -13.06 -1.38
N ARG A 8 -5.42 -13.09 -0.71
CA ARG A 8 -5.28 -12.62 0.66
C ARG A 8 -4.09 -11.65 0.77
N ILE A 9 -4.07 -10.90 1.85
CA ILE A 9 -2.96 -10.00 2.18
C ILE A 9 -1.78 -10.85 2.65
N ILE A 10 -0.61 -10.65 2.04
CA ILE A 10 0.62 -11.38 2.41
C ILE A 10 1.70 -10.47 2.97
N GLU A 11 1.70 -9.21 2.61
CA GLU A 11 2.61 -8.22 3.17
C GLU A 11 1.90 -6.88 3.29
N ILE A 12 2.17 -6.15 4.36
CA ILE A 12 1.61 -4.82 4.57
C ILE A 12 2.67 -3.91 5.19
N ALA A 13 2.75 -2.68 4.68
CA ALA A 13 3.61 -1.64 5.20
C ALA A 13 2.83 -0.33 5.25
N VAL A 14 3.16 0.51 6.22
CA VAL A 14 2.52 1.82 6.38
C VAL A 14 3.55 2.87 6.74
N ILE A 15 3.39 4.06 6.17
CA ILE A 15 4.15 5.25 6.51
C ILE A 15 3.15 6.37 6.82
N VAL A 16 3.39 7.09 7.90
CA VAL A 16 2.64 8.32 8.22
C VAL A 16 3.49 9.52 7.79
N THR A 17 2.86 10.46 7.10
CA THR A 17 3.53 11.72 6.75
C THR A 17 2.75 12.92 7.25
N GLY A 18 3.42 14.05 7.39
CA GLY A 18 2.74 15.33 7.49
C GLY A 18 2.10 15.73 6.17
N PRO A 19 1.35 16.85 6.14
CA PRO A 19 0.60 17.27 4.95
C PRO A 19 1.48 17.63 3.75
N HIS A 20 2.76 17.93 3.99
CA HIS A 20 3.72 18.24 2.92
C HIS A 20 4.65 17.07 2.58
N LEU A 21 4.22 15.83 2.91
CA LEU A 21 4.93 14.57 2.66
C LEU A 21 6.23 14.43 3.47
N GLU A 22 6.37 15.23 4.51
CA GLU A 22 7.46 15.19 5.49
C GLU A 22 6.90 15.55 6.88
N PRO A 23 7.42 14.99 7.98
CA PRO A 23 8.36 13.87 8.02
C PRO A 23 7.71 12.58 7.49
N ARG A 24 8.53 11.58 7.19
CA ARG A 24 8.07 10.24 6.80
C ARG A 24 8.38 9.28 7.94
N ILE A 25 7.34 8.80 8.61
CA ILE A 25 7.50 7.97 9.81
C ILE A 25 7.06 6.55 9.45
N GLU A 26 8.02 5.64 9.42
CA GLU A 26 7.74 4.23 9.13
C GLU A 26 6.99 3.58 10.27
N GLY A 27 5.91 2.88 9.92
CA GLY A 27 5.23 1.97 10.81
C GLY A 27 5.75 0.54 10.66
N PRO A 28 5.03 -0.43 11.23
CA PRO A 28 5.39 -1.83 11.08
C PRO A 28 5.39 -2.27 9.62
N VAL A 29 6.34 -3.14 9.27
CA VAL A 29 6.35 -3.89 8.01
C VAL A 29 6.09 -5.33 8.39
N LEU A 30 4.95 -5.87 7.97
CA LEU A 30 4.45 -7.14 8.46
C LEU A 30 4.24 -8.12 7.31
N VAL A 31 4.76 -9.33 7.48
CA VAL A 31 4.53 -10.46 6.58
C VAL A 31 3.52 -11.38 7.27
N ILE A 32 2.40 -11.65 6.61
CA ILE A 32 1.28 -12.37 7.17
C ILE A 32 1.32 -13.82 6.69
N HIS A 33 1.17 -14.76 7.63
CA HIS A 33 1.11 -16.17 7.28
C HIS A 33 -0.13 -16.49 6.44
N GLN A 34 0.07 -17.25 5.38
CA GLN A 34 -0.99 -17.84 4.58
C GLN A 34 -0.67 -19.31 4.33
N SER A 35 -1.72 -20.11 4.13
CA SER A 35 -1.56 -21.55 3.90
C SER A 35 -0.87 -21.85 2.57
N ASP A 36 -0.22 -23.02 2.48
CA ASP A 36 0.37 -23.48 1.23
C ASP A 36 -0.68 -23.63 0.13
N GLU A 37 -1.89 -24.06 0.49
CA GLU A 37 -3.01 -24.16 -0.44
C GLU A 37 -3.36 -22.82 -1.07
N LEU A 38 -3.50 -21.78 -0.25
CA LEU A 38 -3.79 -20.43 -0.72
C LEU A 38 -2.67 -19.91 -1.62
N LEU A 39 -1.42 -20.08 -1.21
CA LEU A 39 -0.26 -19.64 -2.00
C LEU A 39 -0.18 -20.38 -3.34
N GLY A 40 -0.62 -21.64 -3.38
CA GLY A 40 -0.70 -22.42 -4.61
C GLY A 40 -1.73 -21.90 -5.62
N GLN A 41 -2.71 -21.13 -5.17
CA GLN A 41 -3.74 -20.53 -6.01
C GLN A 41 -3.36 -19.18 -6.59
N MET A 42 -2.19 -18.61 -6.24
CA MET A 42 -1.72 -17.34 -6.78
C MET A 42 -1.47 -17.46 -8.29
N ASP A 43 -1.75 -16.37 -9.02
CA ASP A 43 -1.45 -16.33 -10.44
C ASP A 43 0.08 -16.34 -10.71
N ASN A 44 0.45 -16.66 -11.96
CA ASN A 44 1.85 -16.79 -12.34
C ASN A 44 2.66 -15.52 -12.16
N TRP A 45 2.02 -14.35 -12.36
CA TRP A 45 2.69 -13.07 -12.18
C TRP A 45 3.01 -12.82 -10.70
N ASN A 46 2.03 -13.03 -9.82
CA ASN A 46 2.21 -12.88 -8.38
C ASN A 46 3.27 -13.85 -7.87
N LYS A 47 3.22 -15.12 -8.28
CA LYS A 47 4.22 -16.12 -7.91
C LYS A 47 5.63 -15.71 -8.35
N GLY A 48 5.77 -15.25 -9.58
CA GLY A 48 7.06 -14.81 -10.12
C GLY A 48 7.62 -13.60 -9.39
N THR A 49 6.80 -12.58 -9.16
CA THR A 49 7.18 -11.34 -8.50
C THR A 49 7.55 -11.58 -7.03
N HIS A 50 6.67 -12.24 -6.28
CA HIS A 50 6.88 -12.49 -4.85
C HIS A 50 7.96 -13.55 -4.61
N GLY A 51 8.09 -14.52 -5.48
CA GLY A 51 9.16 -15.52 -5.42
C GLY A 51 10.54 -14.90 -5.58
N ARG A 52 10.68 -13.96 -6.52
CA ARG A 52 11.95 -13.25 -6.74
C ARG A 52 12.34 -12.36 -5.55
N SER A 53 11.38 -11.79 -4.83
CA SER A 53 11.65 -11.02 -3.63
C SER A 53 11.88 -11.88 -2.39
N GLY A 54 11.72 -13.19 -2.49
CA GLY A 54 11.76 -14.10 -1.34
C GLY A 54 10.54 -14.02 -0.44
N LEU A 55 9.52 -13.29 -0.83
CA LEU A 55 8.36 -13.03 0.00
C LEU A 55 7.55 -14.29 0.30
N ILE A 56 7.41 -15.20 -0.67
CA ILE A 56 6.66 -16.44 -0.48
C ILE A 56 7.24 -17.28 0.65
N ASP A 57 8.56 -17.40 0.72
CA ASP A 57 9.24 -18.10 1.80
C ASP A 57 9.00 -17.42 3.16
N LYS A 58 9.03 -16.09 3.19
CA LYS A 58 8.73 -15.32 4.39
C LYS A 58 7.29 -15.52 4.86
N VAL A 59 6.33 -15.57 3.93
CA VAL A 59 4.92 -15.83 4.23
C VAL A 59 4.76 -17.22 4.85
N LYS A 60 5.39 -18.24 4.28
CA LYS A 60 5.34 -19.61 4.83
C LYS A 60 5.95 -19.69 6.22
N ALA A 61 7.04 -18.98 6.46
CA ALA A 61 7.75 -18.96 7.75
C ALA A 61 7.06 -18.09 8.81
N SER A 62 6.23 -17.16 8.40
CA SER A 62 5.53 -16.26 9.33
C SER A 62 4.50 -17.00 10.16
N THR A 63 4.34 -16.55 11.42
CA THR A 63 3.27 -17.00 12.31
C THR A 63 2.24 -15.91 12.57
N LEU A 64 2.41 -14.73 11.95
CA LEU A 64 1.55 -13.58 12.16
C LEU A 64 0.22 -13.76 11.44
N THR A 65 -0.90 -13.61 12.17
CA THR A 65 -2.24 -13.65 11.59
C THR A 65 -2.66 -12.29 11.05
N GLU A 66 -3.68 -12.27 10.19
CA GLU A 66 -4.28 -11.02 9.69
C GLU A 66 -4.78 -10.15 10.85
N GLU A 67 -5.40 -10.75 11.85
CA GLU A 67 -5.90 -10.03 13.02
C GLU A 67 -4.78 -9.40 13.85
N GLN A 68 -3.69 -10.14 14.07
CA GLN A 68 -2.52 -9.61 14.77
C GLN A 68 -1.87 -8.46 14.01
N ALA A 69 -1.75 -8.59 12.70
CA ALA A 69 -1.20 -7.54 11.85
C ALA A 69 -2.08 -6.28 11.90
N GLN A 70 -3.39 -6.44 11.80
CA GLN A 70 -4.34 -5.34 11.93
C GLN A 70 -4.14 -4.57 13.23
N GLU A 71 -4.03 -5.29 14.35
CA GLU A 71 -3.87 -4.67 15.66
C GLU A 71 -2.57 -3.90 15.78
N GLN A 72 -1.47 -4.44 15.28
CA GLN A 72 -0.17 -3.75 15.32
C GLN A 72 -0.20 -2.45 14.52
N ILE A 73 -0.82 -2.45 13.36
CA ILE A 73 -0.93 -1.25 12.53
C ILE A 73 -1.85 -0.22 13.17
N LEU A 74 -2.97 -0.65 13.73
CA LEU A 74 -3.89 0.24 14.44
C LEU A 74 -3.19 0.93 15.63
N GLN A 75 -2.42 0.20 16.42
CA GLN A 75 -1.68 0.77 17.52
C GLN A 75 -0.68 1.83 17.06
N PHE A 76 -0.01 1.60 15.95
CA PHE A 76 0.89 2.58 15.36
C PHE A 76 0.14 3.84 14.92
N LEU A 77 -0.93 3.67 14.14
CA LEU A 77 -1.69 4.79 13.57
C LEU A 77 -2.34 5.68 14.65
N LYS A 78 -2.82 5.08 15.73
CA LYS A 78 -3.45 5.80 16.83
C LYS A 78 -2.52 6.80 17.51
N ARG A 79 -1.21 6.64 17.37
CA ARG A 79 -0.23 7.60 17.91
C ARG A 79 -0.21 8.91 17.12
N TYR A 80 -0.66 8.89 15.85
CA TYR A 80 -0.49 10.01 14.92
C TYR A 80 -1.80 10.63 14.49
N ALA A 81 -2.92 9.92 14.60
CA ALA A 81 -4.21 10.44 14.14
C ALA A 81 -5.38 9.82 14.90
N PRO A 82 -6.46 10.57 15.13
CA PRO A 82 -7.70 10.01 15.63
C PRO A 82 -8.45 9.25 14.54
N LYS A 83 -9.30 8.31 14.95
CA LYS A 83 -10.14 7.52 14.05
C LYS A 83 -11.01 8.43 13.18
N GLY A 84 -11.09 8.11 11.90
CA GLY A 84 -11.99 8.75 10.95
C GLY A 84 -11.52 10.11 10.41
N LYS A 85 -10.29 10.54 10.71
CA LYS A 85 -9.80 11.87 10.35
C LYS A 85 -8.82 11.91 9.20
N VAL A 86 -8.10 10.82 8.93
CA VAL A 86 -7.04 10.80 7.91
C VAL A 86 -7.44 9.94 6.73
N PRO A 87 -7.14 10.40 5.49
CA PRO A 87 -7.38 9.59 4.31
C PRO A 87 -6.37 8.46 4.20
N MET A 88 -6.78 7.40 3.53
CA MET A 88 -5.83 6.37 3.08
C MET A 88 -5.21 6.84 1.78
N CYS A 89 -3.88 6.75 1.69
CA CYS A 89 -3.12 7.24 0.55
C CYS A 89 -2.38 6.11 -0.13
N GLY A 90 -2.28 6.16 -1.45
CA GLY A 90 -1.55 5.15 -2.20
C GLY A 90 -1.85 5.18 -3.68
N ASN A 91 -1.23 4.28 -4.43
CA ASN A 91 -1.53 4.05 -5.84
C ASN A 91 -2.67 3.04 -5.97
N THR A 92 -3.73 3.42 -6.66
CA THR A 92 -4.93 2.59 -6.83
C THR A 92 -5.45 2.08 -5.47
N ILE A 93 -5.49 3.00 -4.51
CA ILE A 93 -5.71 2.68 -3.09
C ILE A 93 -7.08 2.03 -2.83
N GLY A 94 -8.03 2.20 -3.74
CA GLY A 94 -9.31 1.50 -3.66
C GLY A 94 -9.18 -0.02 -3.65
N GLN A 95 -8.17 -0.57 -4.31
CA GLN A 95 -7.90 -2.01 -4.27
C GLN A 95 -7.43 -2.43 -2.88
N ASP A 96 -6.52 -1.67 -2.27
CA ASP A 96 -6.08 -1.92 -0.89
C ASP A 96 -7.27 -1.86 0.07
N ARG A 97 -8.14 -0.88 -0.07
CA ARG A 97 -9.34 -0.78 0.76
C ARG A 97 -10.26 -1.99 0.63
N ARG A 98 -10.41 -2.54 -0.57
CA ARG A 98 -11.22 -3.74 -0.77
C ARG A 98 -10.68 -4.94 0.02
N PHE A 99 -9.37 -5.14 -0.01
CA PHE A 99 -8.72 -6.20 0.78
C PHE A 99 -8.85 -5.92 2.27
N LEU A 100 -8.62 -4.70 2.71
CA LEU A 100 -8.73 -4.34 4.13
C LEU A 100 -10.16 -4.48 4.63
N ALA A 101 -11.15 -4.06 3.86
CA ALA A 101 -12.56 -4.17 4.25
C ALA A 101 -12.95 -5.64 4.52
N LEU A 102 -12.39 -6.56 3.74
CA LEU A 102 -12.70 -7.98 3.87
C LEU A 102 -11.88 -8.68 4.96
N TYR A 103 -10.59 -8.36 5.08
CA TYR A 103 -9.68 -9.10 5.95
C TYR A 103 -9.18 -8.34 7.17
N MET A 104 -9.27 -7.01 7.15
CA MET A 104 -8.88 -6.14 8.27
C MET A 104 -9.89 -4.99 8.43
N PRO A 105 -11.16 -5.32 8.72
CA PRO A 105 -12.23 -4.29 8.69
C PRO A 105 -12.05 -3.18 9.71
N LYS A 106 -11.45 -3.45 10.86
CA LYS A 106 -11.17 -2.41 11.87
C LYS A 106 -10.13 -1.41 11.37
N LEU A 107 -9.12 -1.90 10.64
CA LEU A 107 -8.10 -1.04 10.05
C LEU A 107 -8.71 -0.18 8.95
N GLU A 108 -9.50 -0.76 8.05
CA GLU A 108 -10.19 -0.02 7.00
C GLU A 108 -11.08 1.07 7.58
N ALA A 109 -11.85 0.76 8.61
CA ALA A 109 -12.78 1.71 9.25
C ALA A 109 -12.06 2.82 10.05
N PHE A 110 -10.78 2.66 10.34
CA PHE A 110 -9.99 3.69 11.03
C PHE A 110 -9.79 4.93 10.18
N PHE A 111 -9.70 4.78 8.86
CA PHE A 111 -9.46 5.88 7.93
C PHE A 111 -10.74 6.65 7.62
N HIS A 112 -10.56 7.92 7.24
CA HIS A 112 -11.63 8.69 6.62
C HIS A 112 -12.10 7.99 5.33
N TYR A 113 -13.36 8.18 4.94
CA TYR A 113 -13.87 7.54 3.72
C TYR A 113 -13.23 8.06 2.43
N ARG A 114 -12.62 9.26 2.46
CA ARG A 114 -11.91 9.81 1.29
C ARG A 114 -10.50 9.24 1.21
N ASN A 115 -10.04 9.10 -0.04
CA ASN A 115 -8.69 8.63 -0.34
C ASN A 115 -7.85 9.73 -0.96
N VAL A 116 -6.54 9.61 -0.82
CA VAL A 116 -5.59 10.31 -1.70
C VAL A 116 -5.02 9.25 -2.64
N ASP A 117 -5.54 9.19 -3.86
CA ASP A 117 -5.12 8.19 -4.85
C ASP A 117 -4.14 8.82 -5.83
N VAL A 118 -2.87 8.45 -5.70
CA VAL A 118 -1.79 8.95 -6.56
C VAL A 118 -2.00 8.54 -8.01
N SER A 119 -2.64 7.39 -8.24
CA SER A 119 -2.96 6.94 -9.60
C SER A 119 -3.93 7.88 -10.33
N THR A 120 -4.76 8.61 -9.59
CA THR A 120 -5.60 9.67 -10.19
C THR A 120 -4.71 10.75 -10.83
N LEU A 121 -3.70 11.22 -10.11
CA LEU A 121 -2.76 12.22 -10.64
C LEU A 121 -1.97 11.67 -11.82
N LYS A 122 -1.58 10.41 -11.75
CA LYS A 122 -0.93 9.72 -12.86
C LYS A 122 -1.79 9.74 -14.12
N GLU A 123 -3.06 9.41 -14.01
CA GLU A 123 -3.99 9.42 -15.13
C GLU A 123 -4.18 10.83 -15.71
N LEU A 124 -4.25 11.85 -14.84
CA LEU A 124 -4.33 13.24 -15.26
C LEU A 124 -3.03 13.71 -15.91
N ALA A 125 -1.88 13.32 -15.38
CA ALA A 125 -0.58 13.64 -15.96
C ALA A 125 -0.46 13.08 -17.38
N LYS A 126 -0.89 11.84 -17.61
CA LYS A 126 -0.89 11.23 -18.96
C LYS A 126 -1.67 12.08 -19.97
N ARG A 127 -2.77 12.67 -19.53
CA ARG A 127 -3.68 13.43 -20.40
C ARG A 127 -3.28 14.90 -20.56
N TRP A 128 -2.87 15.54 -19.47
CA TRP A 128 -2.70 16.99 -19.42
C TRP A 128 -1.25 17.42 -19.48
N LYS A 129 -0.32 16.60 -19.01
CA LYS A 129 1.12 16.90 -19.00
C LYS A 129 1.93 15.61 -19.13
N PRO A 130 1.99 15.01 -20.34
CA PRO A 130 2.68 13.73 -20.54
C PRO A 130 4.14 13.71 -20.10
N THR A 131 4.85 14.86 -20.12
CA THR A 131 6.22 14.96 -19.65
C THR A 131 6.34 14.76 -18.15
N ALA A 132 5.33 15.16 -17.38
CA ALA A 132 5.29 14.89 -15.94
C ALA A 132 5.14 13.39 -15.67
N TYR A 133 4.33 12.69 -16.46
CA TYR A 133 4.18 11.24 -16.35
C TYR A 133 5.48 10.51 -16.71
N SER A 134 6.09 10.85 -17.83
CA SER A 134 7.27 10.12 -18.34
C SER A 134 8.54 10.41 -17.56
N SER A 135 8.61 11.53 -16.83
CA SER A 135 9.82 11.92 -16.09
C SER A 135 9.94 11.26 -14.71
N PHE A 136 8.88 10.63 -14.21
CA PHE A 136 8.98 9.86 -12.98
C PHE A 136 9.24 8.38 -13.29
N LYS A 137 10.32 7.82 -12.73
CA LYS A 137 10.71 6.43 -12.96
C LYS A 137 10.72 5.65 -11.65
N LYS A 138 10.08 4.48 -11.67
CA LYS A 138 10.02 3.60 -10.51
C LYS A 138 11.20 2.63 -10.50
N ALA A 139 11.72 2.33 -9.30
CA ALA A 139 12.77 1.33 -9.11
C ALA A 139 12.25 -0.11 -9.19
N GLN A 140 10.95 -0.33 -9.11
CA GLN A 140 10.28 -1.63 -9.24
C GLN A 140 10.81 -2.71 -8.29
N LYS A 141 11.03 -2.34 -7.03
CA LYS A 141 11.55 -3.27 -6.02
C LYS A 141 10.52 -4.30 -5.53
N HIS A 142 9.23 -4.01 -5.68
CA HIS A 142 8.09 -4.89 -5.37
C HIS A 142 8.00 -5.37 -3.91
N THR A 143 8.67 -4.70 -2.97
CA THR A 143 8.40 -4.88 -1.54
C THR A 143 7.38 -3.85 -1.08
N ALA A 144 6.55 -4.20 -0.08
CA ALA A 144 5.52 -3.29 0.37
C ALA A 144 6.09 -1.94 0.83
N LEU A 145 7.17 -1.96 1.62
CA LEU A 145 7.76 -0.72 2.11
C LEU A 145 8.36 0.12 0.98
N ALA A 146 9.09 -0.50 0.04
CA ALA A 146 9.66 0.22 -1.09
C ALA A 146 8.58 0.85 -1.96
N ASP A 147 7.48 0.13 -2.18
CA ASP A 147 6.35 0.62 -2.96
C ASP A 147 5.68 1.82 -2.29
N VAL A 148 5.57 1.83 -0.96
CA VAL A 148 5.02 2.97 -0.22
C VAL A 148 5.93 4.21 -0.37
N TYR A 149 7.25 4.05 -0.22
CA TYR A 149 8.19 5.15 -0.44
C TYR A 149 8.11 5.70 -1.87
N GLU A 150 8.07 4.82 -2.86
CA GLU A 150 7.94 5.24 -4.26
C GLU A 150 6.64 6.00 -4.51
N THR A 151 5.55 5.57 -3.88
CA THR A 151 4.26 6.26 -3.99
C THR A 151 4.33 7.67 -3.42
N ILE A 152 4.99 7.85 -2.27
CA ILE A 152 5.18 9.17 -1.69
C ILE A 152 6.05 10.06 -2.60
N ASP A 153 7.13 9.50 -3.15
CA ASP A 153 8.00 10.21 -4.10
C ASP A 153 7.26 10.57 -5.37
N GLU A 154 6.43 9.68 -5.87
CA GLU A 154 5.59 9.93 -7.05
C GLU A 154 4.60 11.06 -6.79
N LEU A 155 3.96 11.08 -5.64
CA LEU A 155 3.06 12.17 -5.25
C LEU A 155 3.80 13.50 -5.16
N ALA A 156 5.00 13.52 -4.55
CA ALA A 156 5.83 14.71 -4.48
C ALA A 156 6.22 15.21 -5.88
N HIS A 157 6.52 14.30 -6.80
CA HIS A 157 6.83 14.62 -8.19
C HIS A 157 5.62 15.29 -8.88
N TYR A 158 4.43 14.71 -8.77
CA TYR A 158 3.23 15.30 -9.37
C TYR A 158 2.87 16.63 -8.72
N ARG A 159 3.07 16.78 -7.41
CA ARG A 159 2.87 18.05 -6.74
C ARG A 159 3.73 19.16 -7.37
N ALA A 160 5.00 18.87 -7.65
CA ALA A 160 5.92 19.82 -8.25
C ALA A 160 5.60 20.10 -9.72
N GLN A 161 5.13 19.10 -10.46
CA GLN A 161 4.97 19.17 -11.91
C GLN A 161 3.58 19.59 -12.37
N LEU A 162 2.55 19.33 -11.59
CA LEU A 162 1.15 19.52 -12.01
C LEU A 162 0.46 20.73 -11.37
N PHE A 163 0.95 21.21 -10.24
CA PHE A 163 0.28 22.26 -9.48
C PHE A 163 1.10 23.54 -9.42
N ALA A 164 0.40 24.67 -9.51
CA ALA A 164 0.99 26.00 -9.32
C ALA A 164 0.82 26.40 -7.83
N LEU A 165 1.72 25.89 -7.01
CA LEU A 165 1.66 26.13 -5.55
C LEU A 165 2.65 27.19 -5.10
#